data_2a04b6f853516d135f457e8dd6a29de8
#
_entry.id   2a04b6f853516d135f457e8dd6a29de8
#
_cell.length_a   1.000
_cell.length_b   1.000
_cell.length_c   1.000
_cell.angle_alpha   90.00
_cell.angle_beta   90.00
_cell.angle_gamma   90.00
#
_symmetry.space_group_name_H-M   'P 1'
#
loop_
_entity.id
_entity.type
_entity.pdbx_description
1 polymer ?
#
loop_
_entity_poly.entity_id
_entity_poly.type
_entity_poly.pdbx_seq_one_letter_code
_entity_poly.pdbx_strand_id
1 'polypeptide(L)'
;MKILKFGGKSLDNGSGILTVLDIIIDNYRAGEAPVVVVSARGKSTDALLALAEQACAGESYEAALQAFWEHQCQDTTLRFEAERVQLERLLSGISLLGECSPRTADELVSYGEVLSSQYVAQALKDRGYEAVAIDSGDFLVTDAHYGSASVFTEASRERCRALFAGLPAGVIPIVTGFIARDEAGRRTTLGRNGSNYSAALLANFLEASLMENYTHVDGIYTANPSVVAEARKIDELYYADAAELSQ
;
A
#
# COMPACT_ATOMS: atom_id res chain seq x y z
N MET A 1 -14.74 12.71 7.57
CA MET A 1 -13.89 11.86 6.69
C MET A 1 -13.04 10.96 7.56
N LYS A 2 -12.94 9.67 7.22
CA LYS A 2 -12.08 8.69 7.91
C LYS A 2 -11.01 8.17 6.96
N ILE A 3 -9.84 7.84 7.51
CA ILE A 3 -8.81 7.07 6.80
C ILE A 3 -8.87 5.63 7.31
N LEU A 4 -9.06 4.69 6.39
CA LEU A 4 -9.07 3.25 6.68
C LEU A 4 -7.82 2.62 6.07
N LYS A 5 -6.89 2.11 6.90
CA LYS A 5 -5.68 1.46 6.39
C LYS A 5 -5.75 -0.04 6.57
N PHE A 6 -5.51 -0.79 5.50
CA PHE A 6 -5.51 -2.25 5.49
C PHE A 6 -4.11 -2.80 5.23
N GLY A 7 -3.67 -3.71 6.10
CA GLY A 7 -2.40 -4.42 5.94
C GLY A 7 -2.48 -5.54 4.90
N GLY A 8 -1.33 -5.95 4.36
CA GLY A 8 -1.24 -6.94 3.29
C GLY A 8 -1.88 -8.29 3.62
N LYS A 9 -1.80 -8.75 4.87
CA LYS A 9 -2.45 -9.99 5.32
C LYS A 9 -3.98 -9.94 5.21
N SER A 10 -4.59 -8.78 5.41
CA SER A 10 -6.05 -8.59 5.26
C SER A 10 -6.49 -8.63 3.80
N LEU A 11 -5.57 -8.44 2.86
CA LEU A 11 -5.81 -8.42 1.42
C LEU A 11 -5.38 -9.73 0.72
N ASP A 12 -4.81 -10.69 1.46
CA ASP A 12 -4.10 -11.85 0.90
C ASP A 12 -5.01 -12.88 0.23
N ASN A 13 -6.19 -13.13 0.77
CA ASN A 13 -7.09 -14.18 0.29
C ASN A 13 -8.54 -13.69 0.15
N GLY A 14 -9.36 -14.48 -0.57
CA GLY A 14 -10.74 -14.13 -0.86
C GLY A 14 -11.60 -13.82 0.36
N SER A 15 -11.40 -14.49 1.50
CA SER A 15 -12.13 -14.20 2.75
C SER A 15 -11.67 -12.88 3.37
N GLY A 16 -10.38 -12.58 3.35
CA GLY A 16 -9.82 -11.33 3.84
C GLY A 16 -10.33 -10.13 3.06
N ILE A 17 -10.30 -10.20 1.75
CA ILE A 17 -10.79 -9.11 0.91
C ILE A 17 -12.30 -8.88 1.07
N LEU A 18 -13.10 -9.92 1.27
CA LEU A 18 -14.54 -9.78 1.53
C LEU A 18 -14.78 -8.93 2.79
N THR A 19 -14.08 -9.24 3.88
CA THR A 19 -14.13 -8.46 5.12
C THR A 19 -13.69 -7.01 4.91
N VAL A 20 -12.60 -6.78 4.17
CA VAL A 20 -12.12 -5.42 3.83
C VAL A 20 -13.20 -4.64 3.08
N LEU A 21 -13.81 -5.25 2.07
CA LEU A 21 -14.85 -4.60 1.28
C LEU A 21 -16.10 -4.28 2.12
N ASP A 22 -16.51 -5.19 3.00
CA ASP A 22 -17.64 -4.96 3.88
C ASP A 22 -17.38 -3.80 4.85
N ILE A 23 -16.18 -3.71 5.44
CA ILE A 23 -15.78 -2.58 6.30
C ILE A 23 -15.82 -1.25 5.53
N ILE A 24 -15.30 -1.22 4.30
CA ILE A 24 -15.30 0.00 3.47
C ILE A 24 -16.73 0.41 3.15
N ILE A 25 -17.57 -0.52 2.74
CA ILE A 25 -18.97 -0.30 2.39
C ILE A 25 -19.79 0.19 3.59
N ASP A 26 -19.59 -0.40 4.75
CA ASP A 26 -20.30 -0.01 5.98
C ASP A 26 -19.94 1.42 6.40
N ASN A 27 -18.66 1.79 6.35
CA ASN A 27 -18.24 3.19 6.58
C ASN A 27 -18.83 4.15 5.53
N TYR A 28 -18.83 3.77 4.25
CA TYR A 28 -19.42 4.57 3.19
C TYR A 28 -20.93 4.79 3.41
N ARG A 29 -21.68 3.73 3.74
CA ARG A 29 -23.12 3.77 4.04
C ARG A 29 -23.45 4.58 5.30
N ALA A 30 -22.55 4.59 6.27
CA ALA A 30 -22.66 5.41 7.47
C ALA A 30 -22.41 6.92 7.19
N GLY A 31 -22.04 7.30 5.96
CA GLY A 31 -21.75 8.69 5.58
C GLY A 31 -20.36 9.19 6.01
N GLU A 32 -19.44 8.27 6.36
CA GLU A 32 -18.10 8.61 6.89
C GLU A 32 -17.11 9.07 5.82
N ALA A 33 -17.46 9.05 4.53
CA ALA A 33 -16.60 9.39 3.40
C ALA A 33 -15.18 8.77 3.53
N PRO A 34 -15.07 7.42 3.47
CA PRO A 34 -13.80 6.74 3.73
C PRO A 34 -12.78 7.00 2.61
N VAL A 35 -11.53 7.25 3.01
CA VAL A 35 -10.35 7.16 2.14
C VAL A 35 -9.57 5.93 2.57
N VAL A 36 -9.30 5.03 1.64
CA VAL A 36 -8.71 3.72 1.93
C VAL A 36 -7.25 3.70 1.55
N VAL A 37 -6.37 3.26 2.46
CA VAL A 37 -4.95 3.05 2.19
C VAL A 37 -4.65 1.56 2.23
N VAL A 38 -4.06 1.04 1.16
CA VAL A 38 -3.76 -0.39 1.03
C VAL A 38 -2.25 -0.64 0.97
N SER A 39 -1.82 -1.73 1.60
CA SER A 39 -0.48 -2.31 1.44
C SER A 39 -0.46 -3.30 0.28
N ALA A 40 0.72 -3.74 -0.11
CA ALA A 40 0.90 -4.87 -1.02
C ALA A 40 0.14 -6.10 -0.51
N ARG A 41 -0.47 -6.86 -1.39
CA ARG A 41 -1.29 -8.04 -1.11
C ARG A 41 -0.43 -9.19 -0.61
N GLY A 42 -0.73 -9.74 0.57
CA GLY A 42 -0.01 -10.87 1.16
C GLY A 42 1.49 -10.64 1.31
N LYS A 43 2.28 -11.44 0.62
CA LYS A 43 3.74 -11.35 0.54
C LYS A 43 4.26 -10.82 -0.80
N SER A 44 3.46 -10.01 -1.49
CA SER A 44 3.81 -9.53 -2.84
C SER A 44 5.13 -8.75 -2.87
N THR A 45 5.42 -7.94 -1.86
CA THR A 45 6.69 -7.21 -1.75
C THR A 45 7.89 -8.17 -1.68
N ASP A 46 7.79 -9.22 -0.84
CA ASP A 46 8.84 -10.23 -0.72
C ASP A 46 9.02 -11.00 -2.03
N ALA A 47 7.91 -11.34 -2.71
CA ALA A 47 7.95 -12.03 -4.00
C ALA A 47 8.61 -11.18 -5.10
N LEU A 48 8.32 -9.88 -5.15
CA LEU A 48 8.95 -8.96 -6.10
C LEU A 48 10.47 -8.81 -5.84
N LEU A 49 10.88 -8.73 -4.58
CA LEU A 49 12.31 -8.72 -4.22
C LEU A 49 13.01 -10.02 -4.62
N ALA A 50 12.39 -11.17 -4.36
CA ALA A 50 12.93 -12.46 -4.77
C ALA A 50 13.08 -12.60 -6.30
N LEU A 51 12.12 -12.05 -7.07
CA LEU A 51 12.22 -11.97 -8.54
C LEU A 51 13.43 -11.12 -8.98
N ALA A 52 13.66 -9.98 -8.32
CA ALA A 52 14.83 -9.16 -8.61
C ALA A 52 16.14 -9.87 -8.29
N GLU A 53 16.21 -10.60 -7.17
CA GLU A 53 17.39 -11.38 -6.77
C GLU A 53 17.69 -12.49 -7.80
N GLN A 54 16.69 -13.26 -8.22
CA GLN A 54 16.84 -14.28 -9.26
C GLN A 54 17.30 -13.66 -10.57
N ALA A 55 16.68 -12.57 -11.01
CA ALA A 55 17.08 -11.88 -12.22
C ALA A 55 18.53 -11.36 -12.16
N CYS A 56 18.96 -10.77 -11.02
CA CYS A 56 20.35 -10.34 -10.79
C CYS A 56 21.35 -11.52 -10.86
N ALA A 57 20.96 -12.67 -10.34
CA ALA A 57 21.81 -13.86 -10.36
C ALA A 57 21.87 -14.55 -11.74
N GLY A 58 21.09 -14.07 -12.73
CA GLY A 58 20.95 -14.72 -14.04
C GLY A 58 20.20 -16.07 -13.95
N GLU A 59 19.43 -16.27 -12.90
CA GLU A 59 18.59 -17.44 -12.72
C GLU A 59 17.25 -17.26 -13.44
N SER A 60 16.59 -18.38 -13.79
CA SER A 60 15.25 -18.38 -14.35
C SER A 60 14.24 -17.90 -13.30
N TYR A 61 13.49 -16.83 -13.60
CA TYR A 61 12.45 -16.26 -12.73
C TYR A 61 11.03 -16.42 -13.29
N GLU A 62 10.89 -17.01 -14.47
CA GLU A 62 9.61 -17.09 -15.20
C GLU A 62 8.54 -17.83 -14.40
N ALA A 63 8.89 -18.94 -13.74
CA ALA A 63 7.95 -19.71 -12.93
C ALA A 63 7.50 -18.93 -11.69
N ALA A 64 8.40 -18.21 -11.03
CA ALA A 64 8.08 -17.35 -9.89
C ALA A 64 7.23 -16.14 -10.31
N LEU A 65 7.52 -15.55 -11.47
CA LEU A 65 6.74 -14.47 -12.04
C LEU A 65 5.32 -14.93 -12.41
N GLN A 66 5.18 -16.13 -12.98
CA GLN A 66 3.87 -16.73 -13.27
C GLN A 66 3.07 -16.93 -11.98
N ALA A 67 3.67 -17.49 -10.93
CA ALA A 67 3.01 -17.68 -9.63
C ALA A 67 2.61 -16.35 -8.98
N PHE A 68 3.45 -15.31 -9.10
CA PHE A 68 3.10 -13.96 -8.67
C PHE A 68 1.83 -13.44 -9.36
N TRP A 69 1.74 -13.58 -10.70
CA TRP A 69 0.57 -13.12 -11.45
C TRP A 69 -0.68 -13.95 -11.17
N GLU A 70 -0.55 -15.27 -10.98
CA GLU A 70 -1.67 -16.12 -10.57
C GLU A 70 -2.26 -15.64 -9.25
N HIS A 71 -1.41 -15.33 -8.27
CA HIS A 71 -1.84 -14.76 -7.00
C HIS A 71 -2.51 -13.37 -7.17
N GLN A 72 -1.94 -12.46 -7.98
CA GLN A 72 -2.51 -11.12 -8.17
C GLN A 72 -3.85 -11.16 -8.92
N CYS A 73 -4.04 -12.10 -9.83
CA CYS A 73 -5.26 -12.25 -10.61
C CYS A 73 -6.33 -13.13 -9.95
N GLN A 74 -6.05 -13.68 -8.76
CA GLN A 74 -7.02 -14.48 -8.03
C GLN A 74 -8.22 -13.63 -7.59
N ASP A 75 -9.43 -14.16 -7.78
CA ASP A 75 -10.70 -13.53 -7.38
C ASP A 75 -10.98 -12.15 -8.00
N THR A 76 -10.42 -11.87 -9.18
CA THR A 76 -10.68 -10.64 -9.93
C THR A 76 -10.76 -10.87 -11.44
N THR A 77 -11.47 -9.98 -12.14
CA THR A 77 -11.50 -9.92 -13.58
C THR A 77 -10.32 -9.15 -14.19
N LEU A 78 -9.57 -8.43 -13.35
CA LEU A 78 -8.38 -7.68 -13.77
C LEU A 78 -7.28 -8.62 -14.31
N ARG A 79 -6.57 -8.17 -15.33
CA ARG A 79 -5.44 -8.89 -15.93
C ARG A 79 -4.12 -8.11 -15.81
N PHE A 80 -4.17 -6.84 -15.44
CA PHE A 80 -3.02 -5.97 -15.19
C PHE A 80 -2.03 -5.93 -16.36
N GLU A 81 -2.56 -5.83 -17.60
CA GLU A 81 -1.75 -5.95 -18.82
C GLU A 81 -0.61 -4.90 -18.89
N ALA A 82 -0.91 -3.67 -18.50
CA ALA A 82 0.09 -2.59 -18.52
C ALA A 82 1.21 -2.85 -17.49
N GLU A 83 0.83 -3.26 -16.28
CA GLU A 83 1.74 -3.57 -15.19
C GLU A 83 2.59 -4.80 -15.51
N ARG A 84 2.01 -5.82 -16.16
CA ARG A 84 2.75 -7.01 -16.64
C ARG A 84 3.89 -6.62 -17.57
N VAL A 85 3.58 -5.85 -18.60
CA VAL A 85 4.59 -5.41 -19.58
C VAL A 85 5.70 -4.61 -18.91
N GLN A 86 5.38 -3.73 -17.96
CA GLN A 86 6.38 -2.93 -17.29
C GLN A 86 7.24 -3.77 -16.33
N LEU A 87 6.63 -4.65 -15.55
CA LEU A 87 7.33 -5.54 -14.63
C LEU A 87 8.30 -6.48 -15.37
N GLU A 88 7.85 -7.06 -16.49
CA GLU A 88 8.70 -7.89 -17.35
C GLU A 88 9.88 -7.11 -17.93
N ARG A 89 9.67 -5.86 -18.33
CA ARG A 89 10.77 -4.98 -18.81
C ARG A 89 11.80 -4.69 -17.71
N LEU A 90 11.32 -4.41 -16.48
CA LEU A 90 12.21 -4.18 -15.34
C LEU A 90 13.05 -5.41 -15.03
N LEU A 91 12.42 -6.59 -14.93
CA LEU A 91 13.12 -7.85 -14.66
C LEU A 91 14.10 -8.21 -15.78
N SER A 92 13.72 -8.02 -17.04
CA SER A 92 14.64 -8.22 -18.17
C SER A 92 15.83 -7.28 -18.11
N GLY A 93 15.61 -6.01 -17.74
CA GLY A 93 16.70 -5.03 -17.56
C GLY A 93 17.64 -5.42 -16.42
N ILE A 94 17.11 -5.85 -15.27
CA ILE A 94 17.87 -6.35 -14.13
C ILE A 94 18.71 -7.56 -14.54
N SER A 95 18.10 -8.53 -15.23
CA SER A 95 18.79 -9.75 -15.68
C SER A 95 19.91 -9.47 -16.67
N LEU A 96 19.70 -8.54 -17.61
CA LEU A 96 20.74 -8.15 -18.59
C LEU A 96 21.93 -7.43 -17.95
N LEU A 97 21.66 -6.60 -16.93
CA LEU A 97 22.71 -5.84 -16.23
C LEU A 97 23.39 -6.65 -15.12
N GLY A 98 22.75 -7.69 -14.60
CA GLY A 98 23.19 -8.45 -13.44
C GLY A 98 23.18 -7.63 -12.13
N GLU A 99 22.40 -6.53 -12.10
CA GLU A 99 22.29 -5.66 -10.93
C GLU A 99 20.90 -5.05 -10.80
N CYS A 100 20.47 -4.83 -9.55
CA CYS A 100 19.25 -4.08 -9.22
C CYS A 100 19.63 -2.88 -8.35
N SER A 101 19.63 -1.69 -8.92
CA SER A 101 19.89 -0.46 -8.16
C SER A 101 18.78 -0.21 -7.14
N PRO A 102 19.04 0.52 -6.02
CA PRO A 102 17.99 0.89 -5.07
C PRO A 102 16.77 1.57 -5.73
N ARG A 103 17.00 2.40 -6.73
CA ARG A 103 15.94 3.03 -7.53
C ARG A 103 15.10 2.00 -8.29
N THR A 104 15.76 1.03 -8.92
CA THR A 104 15.06 -0.03 -9.65
C THR A 104 14.27 -0.93 -8.71
N ALA A 105 14.80 -1.19 -7.52
CA ALA A 105 14.11 -1.93 -6.47
C ALA A 105 12.85 -1.20 -6.01
N ASP A 106 12.92 0.12 -5.75
CA ASP A 106 11.75 0.93 -5.39
C ASP A 106 10.66 0.90 -6.47
N GLU A 107 11.05 1.04 -7.75
CA GLU A 107 10.12 0.90 -8.87
C GLU A 107 9.45 -0.48 -8.88
N LEU A 108 10.25 -1.54 -8.73
CA LEU A 108 9.78 -2.92 -8.77
C LEU A 108 8.82 -3.24 -7.61
N VAL A 109 9.21 -2.97 -6.37
CA VAL A 109 8.37 -3.33 -5.20
C VAL A 109 7.07 -2.56 -5.14
N SER A 110 7.02 -1.36 -5.72
CA SER A 110 5.83 -0.53 -5.74
C SER A 110 4.64 -1.17 -6.47
N TYR A 111 4.89 -2.12 -7.37
CA TYR A 111 3.81 -2.86 -8.03
C TYR A 111 2.92 -3.62 -7.05
N GLY A 112 3.43 -4.00 -5.88
CA GLY A 112 2.62 -4.64 -4.85
C GLY A 112 1.41 -3.80 -4.43
N GLU A 113 1.63 -2.52 -4.13
CA GLU A 113 0.59 -1.58 -3.72
C GLU A 113 -0.26 -1.09 -4.90
N VAL A 114 0.34 -0.88 -6.06
CA VAL A 114 -0.38 -0.49 -7.28
C VAL A 114 -1.43 -1.54 -7.63
N LEU A 115 -1.05 -2.81 -7.69
CA LEU A 115 -1.97 -3.92 -7.99
C LEU A 115 -3.05 -4.07 -6.92
N SER A 116 -2.69 -3.91 -5.62
CA SER A 116 -3.65 -3.96 -4.52
C SER A 116 -4.70 -2.85 -4.62
N SER A 117 -4.31 -1.62 -4.93
CA SER A 117 -5.24 -0.50 -5.04
C SER A 117 -6.22 -0.68 -6.20
N GLN A 118 -5.73 -1.13 -7.34
CA GLN A 118 -6.57 -1.44 -8.50
C GLN A 118 -7.53 -2.60 -8.22
N TYR A 119 -7.03 -3.65 -7.54
CA TYR A 119 -7.84 -4.81 -7.14
C TYR A 119 -9.01 -4.40 -6.24
N VAL A 120 -8.74 -3.65 -5.16
CA VAL A 120 -9.78 -3.21 -4.23
C VAL A 120 -10.76 -2.26 -4.90
N ALA A 121 -10.28 -1.32 -5.72
CA ALA A 121 -11.15 -0.41 -6.46
C ALA A 121 -12.08 -1.17 -7.43
N GLN A 122 -11.57 -2.17 -8.16
CA GLN A 122 -12.39 -2.99 -9.04
C GLN A 122 -13.42 -3.82 -8.27
N ALA A 123 -13.02 -4.44 -7.16
CA ALA A 123 -13.90 -5.25 -6.34
C ALA A 123 -15.05 -4.43 -5.72
N LEU A 124 -14.85 -3.14 -5.43
CA LEU A 124 -15.92 -2.22 -5.02
C LEU A 124 -16.85 -1.88 -6.19
N LYS A 125 -16.29 -1.63 -7.39
CA LYS A 125 -17.08 -1.38 -8.62
C LYS A 125 -17.97 -2.58 -8.96
N ASP A 126 -17.46 -3.80 -8.84
CA ASP A 126 -18.20 -5.02 -9.07
C ASP A 126 -19.38 -5.19 -8.08
N ARG A 127 -19.34 -4.47 -6.95
CA ARG A 127 -20.44 -4.37 -5.96
C ARG A 127 -21.32 -3.12 -6.11
N GLY A 128 -21.11 -2.34 -7.17
CA GLY A 128 -21.93 -1.17 -7.50
C GLY A 128 -21.52 0.11 -6.78
N TYR A 129 -20.28 0.18 -6.25
CA TYR A 129 -19.74 1.39 -5.63
C TYR A 129 -18.72 2.05 -6.55
N GLU A 130 -18.82 3.36 -6.71
CA GLU A 130 -17.81 4.12 -7.44
C GLU A 130 -16.51 4.19 -6.62
N ALA A 131 -15.43 3.68 -7.17
CA ALA A 131 -14.12 3.67 -6.52
C ALA A 131 -13.01 3.99 -7.52
N VAL A 132 -11.93 4.60 -7.07
CA VAL A 132 -10.78 4.95 -7.89
C VAL A 132 -9.48 4.57 -7.20
N ALA A 133 -8.59 3.88 -7.92
CA ALA A 133 -7.22 3.64 -7.46
C ALA A 133 -6.39 4.91 -7.64
N ILE A 134 -5.68 5.31 -6.60
CA ILE A 134 -4.82 6.51 -6.57
C ILE A 134 -3.41 6.08 -6.19
N ASP A 135 -2.44 6.41 -7.03
CA ASP A 135 -1.03 6.27 -6.72
C ASP A 135 -0.61 7.39 -5.75
N SER A 136 -0.17 7.06 -4.54
CA SER A 136 0.29 8.07 -3.57
C SER A 136 1.48 8.89 -4.08
N GLY A 137 2.26 8.37 -5.04
CA GLY A 137 3.29 9.13 -5.73
C GLY A 137 2.77 10.33 -6.55
N ASP A 138 1.45 10.44 -6.79
CA ASP A 138 0.87 11.60 -7.45
C ASP A 138 0.81 12.82 -6.52
N PHE A 139 0.90 12.61 -5.19
CA PHE A 139 0.89 13.68 -4.20
C PHE A 139 2.02 13.61 -3.15
N LEU A 140 2.56 12.43 -2.82
CA LEU A 140 3.70 12.32 -1.91
C LEU A 140 5.00 12.61 -2.65
N VAL A 141 5.63 13.72 -2.30
CA VAL A 141 6.92 14.18 -2.83
C VAL A 141 8.02 13.89 -1.81
N THR A 142 9.14 13.32 -2.27
CA THR A 142 10.24 12.94 -1.39
C THR A 142 11.60 13.41 -1.93
N ASP A 143 12.64 13.23 -1.11
CA ASP A 143 14.01 13.20 -1.60
C ASP A 143 14.27 11.94 -2.46
N ALA A 144 15.47 11.81 -2.99
CA ALA A 144 15.91 10.66 -3.80
C ALA A 144 16.65 9.59 -2.97
N HIS A 145 16.33 9.45 -1.69
CA HIS A 145 16.91 8.40 -0.84
C HIS A 145 16.09 7.11 -0.98
N TYR A 146 16.41 6.35 -2.03
CA TYR A 146 15.65 5.14 -2.38
C TYR A 146 15.68 4.10 -1.27
N GLY A 147 14.56 3.40 -1.05
CA GLY A 147 14.34 2.42 0.00
C GLY A 147 13.84 3.00 1.33
N SER A 148 14.04 4.29 1.60
CA SER A 148 13.58 4.97 2.82
C SER A 148 13.55 6.50 2.65
N ALA A 149 12.81 6.96 1.64
CA ALA A 149 12.77 8.36 1.27
C ALA A 149 12.07 9.24 2.30
N SER A 150 12.58 10.46 2.49
CA SER A 150 12.02 11.47 3.38
C SER A 150 11.00 12.32 2.65
N VAL A 151 9.81 12.47 3.23
CA VAL A 151 8.69 13.21 2.63
C VAL A 151 8.86 14.72 2.81
N PHE A 152 8.71 15.48 1.73
CA PHE A 152 8.57 16.92 1.75
C PHE A 152 7.12 17.29 2.09
N THR A 153 6.87 17.47 3.39
CA THR A 153 5.52 17.52 3.98
C THR A 153 4.64 18.60 3.36
N GLU A 154 5.13 19.83 3.20
CA GLU A 154 4.31 20.93 2.70
C GLU A 154 3.95 20.75 1.22
N ALA A 155 4.92 20.39 0.37
CA ALA A 155 4.67 20.13 -1.03
C ALA A 155 3.69 18.95 -1.22
N SER A 156 3.83 17.89 -0.40
CA SER A 156 2.94 16.75 -0.41
C SER A 156 1.52 17.11 0.04
N ARG A 157 1.39 17.91 1.09
CA ARG A 157 0.09 18.39 1.60
C ARG A 157 -0.67 19.20 0.55
N GLU A 158 0.00 20.14 -0.10
CA GLU A 158 -0.59 20.96 -1.13
C GLU A 158 -1.11 20.11 -2.30
N ARG A 159 -0.28 19.20 -2.83
CA ARG A 159 -0.66 18.29 -3.90
C ARG A 159 -1.80 17.35 -3.49
N CYS A 160 -1.73 16.80 -2.27
CA CYS A 160 -2.76 15.92 -1.74
C CYS A 160 -4.12 16.64 -1.70
N ARG A 161 -4.19 17.84 -1.11
CA ARG A 161 -5.43 18.62 -1.04
C ARG A 161 -5.97 18.97 -2.42
N ALA A 162 -5.11 19.36 -3.35
CA ALA A 162 -5.51 19.66 -4.72
C ALA A 162 -6.10 18.44 -5.44
N LEU A 163 -5.45 17.26 -5.31
CA LEU A 163 -5.92 16.02 -5.90
C LEU A 163 -7.28 15.61 -5.34
N PHE A 164 -7.41 15.59 -4.01
CA PHE A 164 -8.65 15.14 -3.36
C PHE A 164 -9.81 16.11 -3.56
N ALA A 165 -9.55 17.42 -3.67
CA ALA A 165 -10.57 18.41 -4.02
C ALA A 165 -11.12 18.23 -5.45
N GLY A 166 -10.34 17.61 -6.34
CA GLY A 166 -10.75 17.31 -7.71
C GLY A 166 -11.53 16.00 -7.88
N LEU A 167 -11.65 15.18 -6.83
CA LEU A 167 -12.36 13.91 -6.92
C LEU A 167 -13.89 14.13 -7.00
N PRO A 168 -14.59 13.34 -7.84
CA PRO A 168 -16.04 13.37 -7.88
C PRO A 168 -16.67 13.01 -6.52
N ALA A 169 -17.80 13.67 -6.20
CA ALA A 169 -18.54 13.35 -4.98
C ALA A 169 -19.03 11.89 -4.99
N GLY A 170 -18.91 11.21 -3.86
CA GLY A 170 -19.37 9.84 -3.70
C GLY A 170 -18.39 8.77 -4.19
N VAL A 171 -17.25 9.14 -4.77
CA VAL A 171 -16.19 8.19 -5.13
C VAL A 171 -15.41 7.78 -3.88
N ILE A 172 -15.09 6.50 -3.76
CA ILE A 172 -14.23 5.94 -2.70
C ILE A 172 -12.79 5.89 -3.23
N PRO A 173 -11.87 6.72 -2.70
CA PRO A 173 -10.45 6.69 -3.08
C PRO A 173 -9.75 5.50 -2.44
N ILE A 174 -9.06 4.69 -3.26
CA ILE A 174 -8.21 3.57 -2.84
C ILE A 174 -6.77 3.94 -3.13
N VAL A 175 -6.05 4.35 -2.11
CA VAL A 175 -4.71 4.94 -2.20
C VAL A 175 -3.66 3.88 -1.93
N THR A 176 -2.60 3.84 -2.73
CA THR A 176 -1.43 3.03 -2.43
C THR A 176 -0.75 3.53 -1.16
N GLY A 177 -0.41 2.65 -0.24
CA GLY A 177 0.54 2.97 0.82
C GLY A 177 1.99 2.88 0.34
N PHE A 178 2.98 3.19 1.18
CA PHE A 178 4.40 2.92 0.99
C PHE A 178 5.09 3.68 -0.16
N ILE A 179 4.39 4.03 -1.21
CA ILE A 179 4.93 4.62 -2.45
C ILE A 179 4.93 6.14 -2.38
N ALA A 180 5.93 6.76 -3.02
CA ALA A 180 6.02 8.19 -3.28
C ALA A 180 6.81 8.44 -4.57
N ARG A 181 7.09 9.71 -4.88
CA ARG A 181 8.00 10.09 -5.97
C ARG A 181 8.94 11.20 -5.54
N ASP A 182 10.16 11.16 -6.06
CA ASP A 182 11.07 12.27 -5.92
C ASP A 182 10.67 13.47 -6.82
N GLU A 183 11.37 14.60 -6.68
CA GLU A 183 11.10 15.81 -7.47
C GLU A 183 11.26 15.62 -8.98
N ALA A 184 12.04 14.61 -9.41
CA ALA A 184 12.19 14.24 -10.82
C ALA A 184 11.09 13.28 -11.31
N GLY A 185 10.10 12.96 -10.46
CA GLY A 185 8.99 12.06 -10.76
C GLY A 185 9.35 10.57 -10.72
N ARG A 186 10.52 10.21 -10.23
CA ARG A 186 10.95 8.81 -10.10
C ARG A 186 10.38 8.21 -8.84
N ARG A 187 9.97 6.96 -8.91
CA ARG A 187 9.36 6.24 -7.80
C ARG A 187 10.35 6.06 -6.64
N THR A 188 9.87 6.32 -5.44
CA THR A 188 10.57 6.11 -4.18
C THR A 188 9.67 5.35 -3.22
N THR A 189 10.24 4.76 -2.18
CA THR A 189 9.50 4.08 -1.12
C THR A 189 9.82 4.66 0.25
N LEU A 190 8.85 4.58 1.16
CA LEU A 190 8.94 5.18 2.50
C LEU A 190 9.59 4.26 3.55
N GLY A 191 10.12 3.13 3.09
CA GLY A 191 10.78 2.18 3.97
C GLY A 191 9.84 1.38 4.87
N ARG A 192 10.39 0.84 5.95
CA ARG A 192 9.64 -0.01 6.89
C ARG A 192 8.41 0.71 7.44
N ASN A 193 7.27 0.01 7.50
CA ASN A 193 5.97 0.58 7.90
C ASN A 193 5.47 1.73 7.00
N GLY A 194 5.99 1.87 5.79
CA GLY A 194 5.66 2.96 4.88
C GLY A 194 4.17 3.14 4.62
N SER A 195 3.37 2.06 4.53
CA SER A 195 1.92 2.17 4.36
C SER A 195 1.21 2.77 5.59
N ASN A 196 1.70 2.51 6.82
CA ASN A 196 1.18 3.16 8.03
C ASN A 196 1.53 4.65 8.02
N TYR A 197 2.75 4.98 7.58
CA TYR A 197 3.21 6.35 7.46
C TYR A 197 2.41 7.12 6.40
N SER A 198 2.17 6.52 5.22
CA SER A 198 1.29 7.11 4.19
C SER A 198 -0.10 7.42 4.74
N ALA A 199 -0.70 6.49 5.49
CA ALA A 199 -2.03 6.68 6.07
C ALA A 199 -2.04 7.82 7.11
N ALA A 200 -1.02 7.93 7.94
CA ALA A 200 -0.88 9.01 8.92
C ALA A 200 -0.69 10.38 8.25
N LEU A 201 0.14 10.46 7.19
CA LEU A 201 0.30 11.67 6.38
C LEU A 201 -1.02 12.09 5.74
N LEU A 202 -1.75 11.13 5.14
CA LEU A 202 -3.04 11.38 4.53
C LEU A 202 -4.05 11.91 5.54
N ALA A 203 -4.12 11.30 6.73
CA ALA A 203 -4.99 11.73 7.81
C ALA A 203 -4.69 13.18 8.23
N ASN A 204 -3.42 13.54 8.33
CA ASN A 204 -2.98 14.89 8.64
C ASN A 204 -3.30 15.89 7.51
N PHE A 205 -3.00 15.54 6.25
CA PHE A 205 -3.18 16.44 5.10
C PHE A 205 -4.64 16.75 4.81
N LEU A 206 -5.51 15.76 5.01
CA LEU A 206 -6.96 15.86 4.76
C LEU A 206 -7.75 16.23 6.03
N GLU A 207 -7.08 16.46 7.17
CA GLU A 207 -7.71 16.79 8.45
C GLU A 207 -8.79 15.76 8.83
N ALA A 208 -8.45 14.47 8.64
CA ALA A 208 -9.37 13.37 8.93
C ALA A 208 -9.74 13.33 10.41
N SER A 209 -11.01 13.06 10.70
CA SER A 209 -11.50 12.94 12.08
C SER A 209 -11.01 11.69 12.80
N LEU A 210 -10.68 10.64 12.02
CA LEU A 210 -10.23 9.36 12.55
C LEU A 210 -9.39 8.63 11.51
N MET A 211 -8.34 7.94 11.97
CA MET A 211 -7.60 6.94 11.20
C MET A 211 -7.73 5.59 11.90
N GLU A 212 -8.23 4.60 11.18
CA GLU A 212 -8.36 3.21 11.62
C GLU A 212 -7.33 2.34 10.91
N ASN A 213 -6.51 1.62 11.68
CA ASN A 213 -5.51 0.69 11.14
C ASN A 213 -5.96 -0.75 11.35
N TYR A 214 -6.46 -1.35 10.29
CA TYR A 214 -6.91 -2.75 10.27
C TYR A 214 -5.73 -3.69 10.04
N THR A 215 -5.47 -4.56 11.00
CA THR A 215 -4.37 -5.51 11.00
C THR A 215 -4.86 -6.85 11.56
N HIS A 216 -3.98 -7.84 11.64
CA HIS A 216 -4.29 -9.18 12.13
C HIS A 216 -4.40 -9.28 13.66
N VAL A 217 -4.14 -8.20 14.38
CA VAL A 217 -4.34 -8.07 15.83
C VAL A 217 -5.39 -7.00 16.10
N ASP A 218 -6.14 -7.14 17.19
CA ASP A 218 -7.26 -6.28 17.53
C ASP A 218 -6.87 -5.02 18.33
N GLY A 219 -5.58 -4.69 18.39
CA GLY A 219 -5.09 -3.48 19.06
C GLY A 219 -3.59 -3.51 19.35
N ILE A 220 -3.14 -2.51 20.09
CA ILE A 220 -1.78 -2.43 20.63
C ILE A 220 -1.74 -3.19 21.94
N TYR A 221 -0.68 -3.95 22.17
CA TYR A 221 -0.47 -4.77 23.35
C TYR A 221 0.79 -4.36 24.09
N THR A 222 0.86 -4.65 25.38
CA THR A 222 2.06 -4.44 26.21
C THR A 222 3.25 -5.29 25.80
N ALA A 223 3.02 -6.37 25.06
CA ALA A 223 4.02 -7.25 24.45
C ALA A 223 3.35 -8.03 23.30
N ASN A 224 4.13 -8.78 22.52
CA ASN A 224 3.57 -9.63 21.46
C ASN A 224 2.69 -10.74 22.06
N PRO A 225 1.35 -10.72 21.85
CA PRO A 225 0.43 -11.70 22.46
C PRO A 225 0.64 -13.13 21.97
N SER A 226 1.30 -13.32 20.83
CA SER A 226 1.65 -14.67 20.33
C SER A 226 2.86 -15.27 21.06
N VAL A 227 3.61 -14.49 21.83
CA VAL A 227 4.83 -14.90 22.55
C VAL A 227 4.64 -14.82 24.05
N VAL A 228 3.95 -13.79 24.52
CA VAL A 228 3.73 -13.49 25.95
C VAL A 228 2.25 -13.66 26.26
N ALA A 229 1.90 -14.71 26.98
CA ALA A 229 0.49 -15.04 27.32
C ALA A 229 -0.17 -13.96 28.19
N GLU A 230 0.61 -13.23 29.01
CA GLU A 230 0.15 -12.17 29.88
C GLU A 230 0.07 -10.80 29.20
N ALA A 231 0.34 -10.73 27.88
CA ALA A 231 0.22 -9.48 27.12
C ALA A 231 -1.20 -8.94 27.21
N ARG A 232 -1.33 -7.66 27.55
CA ARG A 232 -2.60 -6.98 27.72
C ARG A 232 -2.80 -5.97 26.61
N LYS A 233 -4.04 -5.92 26.09
CA LYS A 233 -4.45 -4.87 25.16
C LYS A 233 -4.44 -3.52 25.87
N ILE A 234 -3.96 -2.50 25.16
CA ILE A 234 -3.93 -1.12 25.62
C ILE A 234 -5.08 -0.39 24.91
N ASP A 235 -6.04 0.10 25.71
CA ASP A 235 -7.24 0.75 25.17
C ASP A 235 -6.98 2.20 24.75
N GLU A 236 -6.11 2.91 25.50
CA GLU A 236 -5.71 4.30 25.21
C GLU A 236 -4.20 4.45 25.37
N LEU A 237 -3.59 5.18 24.45
CA LEU A 237 -2.15 5.44 24.45
C LEU A 237 -1.88 6.86 23.97
N TYR A 238 -1.05 7.60 24.70
CA TYR A 238 -0.59 8.89 24.22
C TYR A 238 0.45 8.72 23.11
N TYR A 239 0.56 9.68 22.22
CA TYR A 239 1.52 9.63 21.10
C TYR A 239 2.98 9.43 21.56
N ALA A 240 3.37 10.02 22.69
CA ALA A 240 4.71 9.84 23.26
C ALA A 240 4.97 8.38 23.63
N ASP A 241 4.01 7.73 24.30
CA ASP A 241 4.11 6.34 24.74
C ASP A 241 4.06 5.39 23.53
N ALA A 242 3.24 5.72 22.52
CA ALA A 242 3.19 4.96 21.26
C ALA A 242 4.51 5.02 20.50
N ALA A 243 5.18 6.16 20.49
CA ALA A 243 6.50 6.33 19.87
C ALA A 243 7.58 5.50 20.58
N GLU A 244 7.55 5.42 21.91
CA GLU A 244 8.47 4.59 22.70
C GLU A 244 8.23 3.09 22.46
N LEU A 245 6.97 2.64 22.41
CA LEU A 245 6.62 1.23 22.14
C LEU A 245 6.92 0.79 20.70
N SER A 246 7.15 1.71 19.79
CA SER A 246 7.40 1.42 18.36
C SER A 246 8.89 1.26 18.01
N GLN A 247 9.79 1.54 18.97
CA GLN A 247 11.25 1.39 18.83
C GLN A 247 11.68 -0.04 19.16
#